data_92f0d0113f41fcd3215e4c650bfef80d
#
_entry.id   92f0d0113f41fcd3215e4c650bfef80d
#
_cell.length_a   1.000
_cell.length_b   1.000
_cell.length_c   1.000
_cell.angle_alpha   90.00
_cell.angle_beta   90.00
_cell.angle_gamma   90.00
#
_symmetry.space_group_name_H-M   'P 1'
#
loop_
_entity.id
_entity.type
_entity.pdbx_description
1 polymer ?
#
loop_
_entity_poly.entity_id
_entity_poly.type
_entity_poly.pdbx_seq_one_letter_code
_entity_poly.pdbx_strand_id
1 'polypeptide(L)'
;MKLRVLGCSGGIGGRHQRTTSFLVDHDILIDAGTGVGELSIAELSGIDHVFLTHCHLDHIAALPMMIDTVADRRSKPLTVYGTELVLENLRKHIFNWAIWPDFSTVPSVERAFMRYQRIELGEPVTLAGRRITALPVDHTVPAVGYCLDSGAAS
;
A
#
# COMPACT_ATOMS: atom_id res chain seq x y z
N MET A 1 -9.34 14.94 6.83
CA MET A 1 -8.64 13.97 5.94
C MET A 1 -8.22 14.67 4.67
N LYS A 2 -6.95 14.53 4.26
CA LYS A 2 -6.37 15.15 3.06
C LYS A 2 -5.90 14.04 2.12
N LEU A 3 -6.25 14.13 0.83
CA LEU A 3 -5.77 13.22 -0.21
C LEU A 3 -4.76 13.94 -1.10
N ARG A 4 -3.57 13.35 -1.29
CA ARG A 4 -2.55 13.80 -2.24
C ARG A 4 -2.35 12.75 -3.32
N VAL A 5 -2.59 13.12 -4.57
CA VAL A 5 -2.34 12.27 -5.73
C VAL A 5 -0.83 12.30 -6.02
N LEU A 6 -0.16 11.17 -5.88
CA LEU A 6 1.27 10.99 -6.19
C LEU A 6 1.44 10.47 -7.62
N GLY A 7 0.47 9.71 -8.11
CA GLY A 7 0.40 9.18 -9.45
C GLY A 7 -0.97 8.59 -9.73
N CYS A 8 -1.40 8.63 -11.00
CA CYS A 8 -2.70 8.11 -11.44
C CYS A 8 -2.66 7.60 -12.89
N SER A 9 -1.47 7.28 -13.41
CA SER A 9 -1.31 6.68 -14.74
C SER A 9 -1.37 5.16 -14.65
N GLY A 10 -2.10 4.51 -15.57
CA GLY A 10 -2.19 3.05 -15.66
C GLY A 10 -0.97 2.40 -16.34
N GLY A 11 0.16 3.08 -16.39
CA GLY A 11 1.40 2.60 -16.98
C GLY A 11 2.44 3.71 -16.99
N ILE A 12 3.60 3.49 -17.64
CA ILE A 12 4.62 4.53 -17.77
C ILE A 12 4.11 5.60 -18.74
N GLY A 13 3.49 6.64 -18.19
CA GLY A 13 2.91 7.76 -18.94
C GLY A 13 3.92 8.82 -19.39
N GLY A 14 5.21 8.50 -19.44
CA GLY A 14 6.27 9.40 -19.86
C GLY A 14 6.92 10.15 -18.68
N ARG A 15 7.65 11.21 -18.98
CA ARG A 15 8.57 11.88 -18.04
C ARG A 15 7.89 12.44 -16.77
N HIS A 16 6.65 12.89 -16.86
CA HIS A 16 5.96 13.62 -15.79
C HIS A 16 4.76 12.87 -15.22
N GLN A 17 4.52 11.64 -15.65
CA GLN A 17 3.44 10.83 -15.14
C GLN A 17 3.98 9.69 -14.28
N ARG A 18 3.27 9.39 -13.21
CA ARG A 18 3.58 8.32 -12.27
C ARG A 18 2.42 7.37 -12.18
N THR A 19 2.71 6.11 -11.93
CA THR A 19 1.69 5.10 -11.76
C THR A 19 1.02 5.23 -10.39
N THR A 20 -0.10 4.56 -10.23
CA THR A 20 -1.11 4.79 -9.19
C THR A 20 -0.55 4.75 -7.77
N SER A 21 -0.68 5.86 -7.08
CA SER A 21 -0.43 5.96 -5.64
C SER A 21 -1.12 7.21 -5.07
N PHE A 22 -1.78 7.08 -3.94
CA PHE A 22 -2.45 8.18 -3.25
C PHE A 22 -2.05 8.20 -1.78
N LEU A 23 -1.57 9.35 -1.29
CA LEU A 23 -1.27 9.54 0.13
C LEU A 23 -2.48 10.18 0.82
N VAL A 24 -2.99 9.50 1.84
CA VAL A 24 -4.05 10.00 2.71
C VAL A 24 -3.41 10.49 4.00
N ASP A 25 -3.60 11.77 4.29
CA ASP A 25 -2.93 12.52 5.36
C ASP A 25 -1.40 12.37 5.26
N HIS A 26 -0.77 11.60 6.14
CA HIS A 26 0.69 11.42 6.17
C HIS A 26 1.11 9.96 6.41
N ASP A 27 0.17 9.07 6.67
CA ASP A 27 0.46 7.72 7.19
C ASP A 27 -0.25 6.57 6.44
N ILE A 28 -1.19 6.87 5.53
CA ILE A 28 -1.90 5.86 4.74
C ILE A 28 -1.59 6.06 3.26
N LEU A 29 -1.17 4.99 2.61
CA LEU A 29 -0.97 4.93 1.16
C LEU A 29 -2.03 4.02 0.54
N ILE A 30 -2.68 4.48 -0.54
CA ILE A 30 -3.52 3.64 -1.39
C ILE A 30 -2.75 3.38 -2.67
N ASP A 31 -2.43 2.13 -2.91
CA ASP A 31 -1.52 1.63 -3.92
C ASP A 31 -0.09 2.20 -3.82
N ALA A 32 0.87 1.46 -4.32
CA ALA A 32 2.30 1.76 -4.25
C ALA A 32 2.97 1.63 -5.63
N GLY A 33 2.44 2.34 -6.61
CA GLY A 33 3.05 2.51 -7.91
C GLY A 33 4.23 3.49 -7.86
N THR A 34 4.74 3.87 -9.03
CA THR A 34 5.94 4.73 -9.13
C THR A 34 5.75 6.13 -8.55
N GLY A 35 4.50 6.56 -8.29
CA GLY A 35 4.20 7.82 -7.59
C GLY A 35 4.79 7.90 -6.19
N VAL A 36 5.04 6.78 -5.53
CA VAL A 36 5.73 6.72 -4.23
C VAL A 36 7.09 7.41 -4.26
N GLY A 37 7.79 7.39 -5.40
CA GLY A 37 9.07 8.07 -5.59
C GLY A 37 9.04 9.61 -5.49
N GLU A 38 7.85 10.22 -5.44
CA GLU A 38 7.69 11.67 -5.22
C GLU A 38 7.75 12.04 -3.72
N LEU A 39 7.81 11.04 -2.83
CA LEU A 39 7.89 11.25 -1.39
C LEU A 39 9.34 11.36 -0.92
N SER A 40 9.59 12.26 0.01
CA SER A 40 10.86 12.31 0.73
C SER A 40 11.03 11.10 1.65
N ILE A 41 12.28 10.82 2.06
CA ILE A 41 12.57 9.72 3.02
C ILE A 41 11.80 9.90 4.34
N ALA A 42 11.62 11.13 4.79
CA ALA A 42 10.86 11.42 6.01
C ALA A 42 9.37 11.08 5.84
N GLU A 43 8.78 11.43 4.70
CA GLU A 43 7.39 11.06 4.39
C GLU A 43 7.24 9.55 4.24
N LEU A 44 8.14 8.87 3.52
CA LEU A 44 8.15 7.41 3.38
C LEU A 44 8.22 6.71 4.73
N SER A 45 9.07 7.20 5.65
CA SER A 45 9.21 6.64 7.00
C SER A 45 7.95 6.83 7.86
N GLY A 46 7.12 7.83 7.53
CA GLY A 46 5.85 8.11 8.21
C GLY A 46 4.67 7.23 7.75
N ILE A 47 4.79 6.51 6.63
CA ILE A 47 3.71 5.66 6.13
C ILE A 47 3.62 4.40 6.99
N ASP A 48 2.50 4.21 7.65
CA ASP A 48 2.23 3.06 8.53
C ASP A 48 1.34 2.00 7.86
N HIS A 49 0.54 2.40 6.89
CA HIS A 49 -0.51 1.59 6.30
C HIS A 49 -0.50 1.71 4.77
N VAL A 50 -0.46 0.59 4.07
CA VAL A 50 -0.60 0.53 2.61
C VAL A 50 -1.79 -0.34 2.26
N PHE A 51 -2.76 0.21 1.57
CA PHE A 51 -3.95 -0.49 1.08
C PHE A 51 -3.79 -0.74 -0.42
N LEU A 52 -3.85 -2.00 -0.84
CA LEU A 52 -3.67 -2.38 -2.23
C LEU A 52 -5.01 -2.73 -2.86
N THR A 53 -5.28 -2.12 -4.00
CA THR A 53 -6.48 -2.41 -4.79
C THR A 53 -6.37 -3.76 -5.50
N HIS A 54 -5.23 -4.04 -6.11
CA HIS A 54 -4.88 -5.30 -6.80
C HIS A 54 -3.37 -5.36 -7.09
N CYS A 55 -2.89 -6.44 -7.73
CA CYS A 55 -1.46 -6.72 -7.90
C CYS A 55 -0.86 -6.37 -9.27
N HIS A 56 -1.47 -5.51 -10.08
CA HIS A 56 -0.78 -5.02 -11.28
C HIS A 56 0.43 -4.16 -10.87
N LEU A 57 1.51 -4.24 -11.65
CA LEU A 57 2.78 -3.59 -11.31
C LEU A 57 2.68 -2.07 -11.18
N ASP A 58 1.81 -1.44 -11.94
CA ASP A 58 1.54 0.00 -11.83
C ASP A 58 0.89 0.40 -10.49
N HIS A 59 0.45 -0.58 -9.68
CA HIS A 59 -0.09 -0.39 -8.34
C HIS A 59 0.84 -0.86 -7.21
N ILE A 60 1.84 -1.72 -7.50
CA ILE A 60 2.68 -2.32 -6.45
C ILE A 60 4.18 -2.17 -6.66
N ALA A 61 4.64 -1.67 -7.83
CA ALA A 61 6.05 -1.72 -8.23
C ALA A 61 7.01 -1.04 -7.23
N ALA A 62 6.58 0.01 -6.55
CA ALA A 62 7.43 0.71 -5.58
C ALA A 62 7.36 0.13 -4.16
N LEU A 63 6.42 -0.75 -3.84
CA LEU A 63 6.22 -1.29 -2.49
C LEU A 63 7.48 -1.98 -1.94
N PRO A 64 8.15 -2.90 -2.66
CA PRO A 64 9.35 -3.56 -2.15
C PRO A 64 10.49 -2.58 -1.87
N MET A 65 10.76 -1.67 -2.80
CA MET A 65 11.81 -0.66 -2.67
C MET A 65 11.52 0.35 -1.57
N MET A 66 10.25 0.74 -1.40
CA MET A 66 9.83 1.62 -0.31
C MET A 66 10.13 1.00 1.06
N ILE A 67 9.75 -0.25 1.26
CA ILE A 67 9.99 -0.96 2.54
C ILE A 67 11.49 -1.06 2.79
N ASP A 68 12.27 -1.48 1.80
CA ASP A 68 13.73 -1.58 1.89
C ASP A 68 14.38 -0.25 2.30
N THR A 69 13.92 0.85 1.69
CA THR A 69 14.45 2.19 1.97
C THR A 69 14.24 2.64 3.42
N VAL A 70 13.14 2.23 4.05
CA VAL A 70 12.75 2.76 5.38
C VAL A 70 12.79 1.73 6.51
N ALA A 71 13.08 0.47 6.22
CA ALA A 71 13.02 -0.62 7.20
C ALA A 71 13.76 -0.29 8.51
N ASP A 72 15.02 0.13 8.41
CA ASP A 72 15.88 0.45 9.57
C ASP A 72 15.53 1.79 10.24
N ARG A 73 14.63 2.57 9.64
CA ARG A 73 14.21 3.89 10.15
C ARG A 73 12.91 3.85 10.92
N ARG A 74 12.26 2.69 10.93
CA ARG A 74 10.93 2.51 11.51
C ARG A 74 11.01 1.78 12.85
N SER A 75 10.21 2.23 13.80
CA SER A 75 10.06 1.57 15.11
C SER A 75 8.96 0.53 15.15
N LYS A 76 8.12 0.47 14.11
CA LYS A 76 6.99 -0.47 13.98
C LYS A 76 6.90 -0.97 12.53
N PRO A 77 6.34 -2.17 12.31
CA PRO A 77 6.17 -2.71 10.96
C PRO A 77 5.22 -1.85 10.12
N LEU A 78 5.47 -1.81 8.82
CA LEU A 78 4.49 -1.36 7.83
C LEU A 78 3.37 -2.39 7.73
N THR A 79 2.11 -1.98 7.75
CA THR A 79 0.99 -2.91 7.53
C THR A 79 0.48 -2.80 6.11
N VAL A 80 0.53 -3.91 5.37
CA VAL A 80 0.01 -4.03 4.00
C VAL A 80 -1.34 -4.70 4.04
N TYR A 81 -2.36 -3.98 3.61
CA TYR A 81 -3.75 -4.42 3.54
C TYR A 81 -4.11 -4.83 2.12
N GLY A 82 -4.83 -5.92 1.98
CA GLY A 82 -5.36 -6.40 0.71
C GLY A 82 -6.35 -7.53 0.90
N THR A 83 -7.07 -7.87 -0.16
CA THR A 83 -7.84 -9.12 -0.18
C THR A 83 -6.90 -10.32 -0.07
N GLU A 84 -7.41 -11.50 0.30
CA GLU A 84 -6.56 -12.70 0.41
C GLU A 84 -5.76 -12.95 -0.87
N LEU A 85 -6.41 -12.86 -2.04
CA LEU A 85 -5.75 -13.06 -3.33
C LEU A 85 -4.58 -12.07 -3.56
N VAL A 86 -4.74 -10.81 -3.18
CA VAL A 86 -3.68 -9.79 -3.28
C VAL A 86 -2.50 -10.18 -2.39
N LEU A 87 -2.77 -10.55 -1.14
CA LEU A 87 -1.73 -10.92 -0.18
C LEU A 87 -0.99 -12.20 -0.57
N GLU A 88 -1.72 -13.20 -1.09
CA GLU A 88 -1.12 -14.44 -1.62
C GLU A 88 -0.20 -14.15 -2.81
N ASN A 89 -0.63 -13.30 -3.75
CA ASN A 89 0.17 -12.92 -4.90
C ASN A 89 1.45 -12.19 -4.49
N LEU A 90 1.38 -11.29 -3.51
CA LEU A 90 2.58 -10.62 -2.98
C LEU A 90 3.57 -11.62 -2.39
N ARG A 91 3.10 -12.55 -1.55
CA ARG A 91 3.96 -13.59 -0.94
C ARG A 91 4.58 -14.50 -2.00
N LYS A 92 3.78 -14.94 -2.96
CA LYS A 92 4.21 -15.92 -3.97
C LYS A 92 5.13 -15.33 -5.01
N HIS A 93 4.90 -14.09 -5.43
CA HIS A 93 5.52 -13.54 -6.64
C HIS A 93 6.44 -12.34 -6.39
N ILE A 94 6.35 -11.68 -5.25
CA ILE A 94 7.16 -10.49 -4.94
C ILE A 94 8.08 -10.76 -3.75
N PHE A 95 7.52 -10.94 -2.55
CA PHE A 95 8.27 -11.15 -1.31
C PHE A 95 8.58 -12.63 -1.07
N ASN A 96 9.37 -13.24 -1.96
CA ASN A 96 9.54 -14.69 -2.06
C ASN A 96 11.02 -15.12 -2.02
N TRP A 97 11.93 -14.24 -1.62
CA TRP A 97 13.39 -14.40 -1.61
C TRP A 97 14.04 -14.57 -2.99
N ALA A 98 13.25 -14.74 -4.05
CA ALA A 98 13.73 -14.79 -5.43
C ALA A 98 13.67 -13.42 -6.12
N ILE A 99 12.58 -12.70 -5.95
CA ILE A 99 12.39 -11.35 -6.50
C ILE A 99 12.79 -10.30 -5.45
N TRP A 100 12.25 -10.42 -4.21
CA TRP A 100 12.56 -9.53 -3.10
C TRP A 100 12.55 -10.27 -1.77
N PRO A 101 13.32 -9.82 -0.74
CA PRO A 101 13.28 -10.41 0.59
C PRO A 101 11.87 -10.40 1.18
N ASP A 102 11.52 -11.44 1.91
CA ASP A 102 10.25 -11.48 2.64
C ASP A 102 10.36 -10.68 3.93
N PHE A 103 10.02 -9.42 3.85
CA PHE A 103 10.04 -8.47 4.98
C PHE A 103 9.04 -8.80 6.09
N SER A 104 8.16 -9.76 5.90
CA SER A 104 7.30 -10.27 6.97
C SER A 104 8.02 -11.26 7.89
N THR A 105 9.26 -11.63 7.54
CA THR A 105 10.11 -12.55 8.32
C THR A 105 11.46 -11.95 8.76
N VAL A 106 11.76 -10.72 8.35
CA VAL A 106 13.05 -10.03 8.58
C VAL A 106 12.86 -8.84 9.53
N PRO A 107 13.73 -8.63 10.54
CA PRO A 107 14.86 -9.46 10.98
C PRO A 107 14.43 -10.74 11.72
N SER A 108 13.22 -10.80 12.22
CA SER A 108 12.52 -11.98 12.73
C SER A 108 11.01 -11.77 12.59
N VAL A 109 10.22 -12.84 12.73
CA VAL A 109 8.75 -12.75 12.64
C VAL A 109 8.17 -11.78 13.68
N GLU A 110 8.73 -11.73 14.90
CA GLU A 110 8.26 -10.86 15.98
C GLU A 110 8.58 -9.39 15.74
N ARG A 111 9.68 -9.11 15.03
CA ARG A 111 10.19 -7.77 14.73
C ARG A 111 10.22 -7.47 13.24
N ALA A 112 9.31 -8.09 12.50
CA ALA A 112 9.24 -7.96 11.05
C ALA A 112 9.08 -6.49 10.61
N PHE A 113 9.69 -6.13 9.50
CA PHE A 113 9.57 -4.80 8.91
C PHE A 113 8.19 -4.55 8.29
N MET A 114 7.49 -5.62 7.91
CA MET A 114 6.17 -5.57 7.29
C MET A 114 5.25 -6.62 7.92
N ARG A 115 3.93 -6.32 7.90
CA ARG A 115 2.87 -7.27 8.24
C ARG A 115 1.79 -7.25 7.18
N TYR A 116 1.19 -8.38 6.94
CA TYR A 116 0.01 -8.51 6.09
C TYR A 116 -1.26 -8.44 6.94
N GLN A 117 -2.24 -7.71 6.46
CA GLN A 117 -3.57 -7.63 7.05
C GLN A 117 -4.63 -7.85 5.97
N ARG A 118 -5.33 -8.97 6.07
CA ARG A 118 -6.48 -9.25 5.20
C ARG A 118 -7.61 -8.27 5.46
N ILE A 119 -8.28 -7.85 4.39
CA ILE A 119 -9.51 -7.06 4.40
C ILE A 119 -10.63 -7.82 3.70
N GLU A 120 -11.86 -7.54 4.13
CA GLU A 120 -13.09 -8.06 3.53
C GLU A 120 -13.87 -6.93 2.86
N LEU A 121 -14.62 -7.27 1.79
CA LEU A 121 -15.50 -6.31 1.13
C LEU A 121 -16.59 -5.82 2.07
N GLY A 122 -16.80 -4.51 2.10
CA GLY A 122 -17.83 -3.87 2.93
C GLY A 122 -17.47 -3.72 4.40
N GLU A 123 -16.40 -4.37 4.89
CA GLU A 123 -15.95 -4.23 6.28
C GLU A 123 -14.94 -3.08 6.42
N PRO A 124 -15.19 -2.10 7.29
CA PRO A 124 -14.28 -0.97 7.45
C PRO A 124 -13.08 -1.33 8.34
N VAL A 125 -11.89 -0.95 7.88
CA VAL A 125 -10.71 -0.83 8.74
C VAL A 125 -10.70 0.58 9.33
N THR A 126 -10.64 0.68 10.67
CA THR A 126 -10.63 1.98 11.36
C THR A 126 -9.23 2.31 11.85
N LEU A 127 -8.67 3.43 11.40
CA LEU A 127 -7.33 3.91 11.72
C LEU A 127 -7.41 5.36 12.21
N ALA A 128 -7.16 5.58 13.49
CA ALA A 128 -7.20 6.92 14.11
C ALA A 128 -8.48 7.72 13.76
N GLY A 129 -9.64 7.07 13.82
CA GLY A 129 -10.96 7.66 13.51
C GLY A 129 -11.32 7.71 12.02
N ARG A 130 -10.40 7.39 11.11
CA ARG A 130 -10.67 7.26 9.66
C ARG A 130 -11.12 5.83 9.34
N ARG A 131 -12.14 5.70 8.52
CA ARG A 131 -12.66 4.40 8.08
C ARG A 131 -12.32 4.19 6.62
N ILE A 132 -11.68 3.08 6.32
CA ILE A 132 -11.31 2.65 4.98
C ILE A 132 -12.07 1.37 4.66
N THR A 133 -12.96 1.42 3.68
CA THR A 133 -13.83 0.29 3.31
C THR A 133 -13.53 -0.15 1.89
N ALA A 134 -13.21 -1.43 1.72
CA ALA A 134 -13.04 -2.03 0.40
C ALA A 134 -14.41 -2.25 -0.27
N LEU A 135 -14.53 -1.79 -1.50
CA LEU A 135 -15.73 -1.91 -2.33
C LEU A 135 -15.43 -2.72 -3.60
N PRO A 136 -16.39 -3.51 -4.11
CA PRO A 136 -16.20 -4.23 -5.35
C PRO A 136 -16.09 -3.25 -6.53
N VAL A 137 -15.20 -3.55 -7.46
CA VAL A 137 -15.08 -2.82 -8.73
C VAL A 137 -15.00 -3.79 -9.89
N ASP A 138 -15.43 -3.36 -11.08
CA ASP A 138 -15.26 -4.11 -12.31
C ASP A 138 -13.87 -3.80 -12.90
N HIS A 139 -13.05 -4.82 -13.07
CA HIS A 139 -11.71 -4.72 -13.61
C HIS A 139 -11.32 -6.05 -14.28
N THR A 140 -10.24 -6.05 -15.07
CA THR A 140 -9.74 -7.25 -15.80
C THR A 140 -9.24 -8.36 -14.90
N VAL A 141 -8.91 -8.03 -13.64
CA VAL A 141 -8.54 -8.96 -12.57
C VAL A 141 -9.35 -8.65 -11.31
N PRO A 142 -9.47 -9.58 -10.35
CA PRO A 142 -10.09 -9.27 -9.06
C PRO A 142 -9.43 -8.08 -8.39
N ALA A 143 -10.19 -7.01 -8.20
CA ALA A 143 -9.74 -5.75 -7.65
C ALA A 143 -10.78 -5.15 -6.71
N VAL A 144 -10.36 -4.20 -5.87
CA VAL A 144 -11.24 -3.41 -5.01
C VAL A 144 -10.98 -1.92 -5.21
N GLY A 145 -12.00 -1.11 -4.99
CA GLY A 145 -11.85 0.32 -4.72
C GLY A 145 -11.89 0.57 -3.22
N TYR A 146 -11.54 1.79 -2.78
CA TYR A 146 -11.61 2.17 -1.37
C TYR A 146 -12.50 3.39 -1.16
N CYS A 147 -13.47 3.25 -0.27
CA CYS A 147 -14.20 4.37 0.30
C CYS A 147 -13.45 4.87 1.54
N LEU A 148 -13.15 6.17 1.56
CA LEU A 148 -12.45 6.84 2.65
C LEU A 148 -13.42 7.75 3.39
N ASP A 149 -13.65 7.49 4.67
CA ASP A 149 -14.55 8.27 5.53
C ASP A 149 -13.75 8.86 6.71
N SER A 150 -13.78 10.17 6.86
CA SER A 150 -13.06 10.87 7.92
C SER A 150 -13.78 10.83 9.27
N GLY A 151 -14.99 10.26 9.33
CA GLY A 151 -15.84 10.31 10.52
C GLY A 151 -16.40 11.70 10.83
N ALA A 152 -16.05 12.74 10.05
CA ALA A 152 -16.69 14.04 10.16
C ALA A 152 -18.03 14.00 9.40
N ALA A 153 -19.09 14.53 10.01
CA ALA A 153 -20.36 14.70 9.30
C ALA A 153 -20.14 15.54 8.05
N SER A 154 -20.59 15.06 6.93
CA SER A 154 -20.64 15.79 5.66
C SER A 154 -21.77 16.82 5.65
#